data_5a8941053ceb086c23671da4bea2d2c4
#
_entry.id   5a8941053ceb086c23671da4bea2d2c4
#
_cell.length_a   1.000
_cell.length_b   1.000
_cell.length_c   1.000
_cell.angle_alpha   90.00
_cell.angle_beta   90.00
_cell.angle_gamma   90.00
#
_symmetry.space_group_name_H-M   'P 1'
#
loop_
_entity.id
_entity.type
_entity.pdbx_description
1 polymer ?
#
loop_
_entity_poly.entity_id
_entity_poly.type
_entity_poly.pdbx_seq_one_letter_code
_entity_poly.pdbx_strand_id
1 'polypeptide(L)'
;MNLTNYYYQFPAVLTPKFVDDIVAYGKSHTPEMAVTGGAQRDDANKKDGKLKKSVIKDIQKKRKSDIVWMNDTWIYKEIHPYIHEANQKAGWNFEWDWSESCQFTKYGVGQYYGWHCDSWDKPYSRPPLADGTRPVDHGKIRKLSVTISLSHPDEYVGG
;
A
#
# COMPACT_ATOMS: atom_id res chain seq x y z
N MET A 1 -15.90 -11.39 -20.73
CA MET A 1 -14.64 -10.63 -20.59
C MET A 1 -13.70 -11.46 -19.75
N ASN A 2 -12.49 -11.75 -20.20
CA ASN A 2 -11.51 -12.47 -19.39
C ASN A 2 -10.76 -11.45 -18.53
N LEU A 3 -11.00 -11.45 -17.23
CA LEU A 3 -10.42 -10.47 -16.28
C LEU A 3 -9.05 -10.90 -15.74
N THR A 4 -8.57 -12.11 -16.06
CA THR A 4 -7.27 -12.60 -15.59
C THR A 4 -6.10 -11.74 -16.05
N ASN A 5 -6.27 -10.97 -17.13
CA ASN A 5 -5.26 -10.00 -17.58
C ASN A 5 -5.10 -8.80 -16.61
N TYR A 6 -6.08 -8.57 -15.72
CA TYR A 6 -6.12 -7.39 -14.88
C TYR A 6 -5.98 -7.70 -13.39
N TYR A 7 -6.52 -8.84 -12.94
CA TYR A 7 -6.40 -9.24 -11.55
C TYR A 7 -6.45 -10.75 -11.39
N TYR A 8 -5.91 -11.22 -10.28
CA TYR A 8 -5.97 -12.60 -9.81
C TYR A 8 -6.42 -12.59 -8.36
N GLN A 9 -7.33 -13.48 -7.98
CA GLN A 9 -7.91 -13.53 -6.66
C GLN A 9 -7.69 -14.89 -5.99
N PHE A 10 -7.35 -14.86 -4.73
CA PHE A 10 -7.27 -16.01 -3.86
C PHE A 10 -8.33 -15.87 -2.75
N PRO A 11 -9.45 -16.60 -2.81
CA PRO A 11 -10.45 -16.54 -1.76
C PRO A 11 -9.98 -17.33 -0.52
N ALA A 12 -9.99 -16.68 0.65
CA ALA A 12 -9.78 -17.29 1.97
C ALA A 12 -8.51 -18.17 2.10
N VAL A 13 -7.39 -17.74 1.49
CA VAL A 13 -6.13 -18.53 1.51
C VAL A 13 -5.27 -18.28 2.73
N LEU A 14 -5.45 -17.15 3.40
CA LEU A 14 -4.71 -16.83 4.62
C LEU A 14 -5.38 -17.49 5.82
N THR A 15 -4.57 -18.02 6.74
CA THR A 15 -5.12 -18.62 7.96
C THR A 15 -5.73 -17.54 8.86
N PRO A 16 -6.83 -17.85 9.60
CA PRO A 16 -7.40 -16.93 10.58
C PRO A 16 -6.35 -16.40 11.57
N LYS A 17 -5.47 -17.27 12.04
CA LYS A 17 -4.38 -16.89 12.94
C LYS A 17 -3.48 -15.83 12.33
N PHE A 18 -3.09 -15.96 11.08
CA PHE A 18 -2.24 -14.97 10.40
C PHE A 18 -2.96 -13.63 10.25
N VAL A 19 -4.26 -13.65 9.93
CA VAL A 19 -5.09 -12.44 9.85
C VAL A 19 -5.16 -11.76 11.21
N ASP A 20 -5.42 -12.52 12.29
CA ASP A 20 -5.47 -11.98 13.65
C ASP A 20 -4.13 -11.39 14.08
N ASP A 21 -3.02 -12.09 13.79
CA ASP A 21 -1.66 -11.62 14.10
C ASP A 21 -1.35 -10.29 13.37
N ILE A 22 -1.68 -10.16 12.09
CA ILE A 22 -1.50 -8.90 11.34
C ILE A 22 -2.36 -7.78 11.93
N VAL A 23 -3.60 -8.06 12.24
CA VAL A 23 -4.52 -7.06 12.81
C VAL A 23 -4.05 -6.60 14.18
N ALA A 24 -3.62 -7.53 15.05
CA ALA A 24 -3.08 -7.22 16.35
C ALA A 24 -1.78 -6.40 16.22
N TYR A 25 -0.89 -6.81 15.33
CA TYR A 25 0.38 -6.15 15.07
C TYR A 25 0.15 -4.71 14.53
N GLY A 26 -0.68 -4.54 13.51
CA GLY A 26 -1.00 -3.22 12.96
C GLY A 26 -1.65 -2.29 14.00
N LYS A 27 -2.54 -2.82 14.84
CA LYS A 27 -3.19 -2.05 15.92
C LYS A 27 -2.25 -1.70 17.08
N SER A 28 -1.15 -2.40 17.27
CA SER A 28 -0.15 -2.11 18.31
C SER A 28 0.73 -0.92 18.00
N HIS A 29 0.76 -0.47 16.74
CA HIS A 29 1.57 0.66 16.29
C HIS A 29 0.76 1.95 16.28
N THR A 30 1.46 3.08 16.43
CA THR A 30 0.83 4.40 16.30
C THR A 30 0.47 4.66 14.84
N PRO A 31 -0.80 4.84 14.50
CA PRO A 31 -1.20 5.12 13.13
C PRO A 31 -0.83 6.55 12.73
N GLU A 32 -0.61 6.75 11.45
CA GLU A 32 -0.47 8.06 10.85
C GLU A 32 -1.55 8.31 9.80
N MET A 33 -1.85 9.58 9.54
CA MET A 33 -2.78 9.96 8.47
C MET A 33 -2.21 9.53 7.11
N ALA A 34 -2.99 8.81 6.35
CA ALA A 34 -2.59 8.43 4.99
C ALA A 34 -2.45 9.66 4.09
N VAL A 35 -1.35 9.70 3.34
CA VAL A 35 -1.03 10.78 2.40
C VAL A 35 -0.91 10.21 1.00
N THR A 36 -1.40 10.93 0.01
CA THR A 36 -1.38 10.53 -1.40
C THR A 36 -0.52 11.48 -2.24
N GLY A 37 -0.04 10.98 -3.39
CA GLY A 37 0.62 11.80 -4.39
C GLY A 37 1.97 12.39 -3.98
N GLY A 38 2.64 11.82 -2.98
CA GLY A 38 3.94 12.32 -2.52
C GLY A 38 3.90 13.67 -1.80
N ALA A 39 2.71 14.12 -1.39
CA ALA A 39 2.52 15.44 -0.76
C ALA A 39 3.45 15.70 0.45
N GLN A 40 3.85 14.67 1.19
CA GLN A 40 4.79 14.79 2.31
C GLN A 40 6.22 15.10 1.86
N ARG A 41 6.57 14.79 0.60
CA ARG A 41 7.95 14.96 0.08
C ARG A 41 8.22 16.35 -0.44
N ASP A 42 7.18 17.10 -0.78
CA ASP A 42 7.29 18.46 -1.28
C ASP A 42 7.30 19.45 -0.12
N ASP A 43 8.43 20.11 0.09
CA ASP A 43 8.59 21.09 1.15
C ASP A 43 7.70 22.33 0.95
N ALA A 44 7.31 22.64 -0.29
CA ALA A 44 6.32 23.67 -0.57
C ALA A 44 4.94 23.40 0.09
N ASN A 45 4.65 22.13 0.39
CA ASN A 45 3.43 21.71 1.07
C ASN A 45 3.52 21.84 2.60
N LYS A 46 4.69 22.18 3.15
CA LYS A 46 4.95 22.19 4.60
C LYS A 46 5.07 23.60 5.13
N LYS A 47 4.76 23.74 6.41
CA LYS A 47 5.08 24.87 7.27
C LYS A 47 5.52 24.31 8.63
N ASP A 48 6.69 24.78 9.11
CA ASP A 48 7.27 24.30 10.38
C ASP A 48 7.39 22.77 10.45
N GLY A 49 7.81 22.13 9.34
CA GLY A 49 7.98 20.68 9.20
C GLY A 49 6.68 19.87 9.08
N LYS A 50 5.50 20.50 9.18
CA LYS A 50 4.19 19.87 9.12
C LYS A 50 3.46 20.25 7.83
N LEU A 51 2.62 19.35 7.31
CA LEU A 51 1.77 19.66 6.17
C LEU A 51 0.85 20.85 6.48
N LYS A 52 0.72 21.74 5.50
CA LYS A 52 -0.21 22.86 5.57
C LYS A 52 -1.67 22.35 5.65
N LYS A 53 -2.52 23.04 6.40
CA LYS A 53 -3.94 22.66 6.57
C LYS A 53 -4.70 22.57 5.24
N SER A 54 -4.38 23.45 4.27
CA SER A 54 -4.96 23.40 2.92
C SER A 54 -4.60 22.10 2.20
N VAL A 55 -3.32 21.68 2.26
CA VAL A 55 -2.85 20.44 1.67
C VAL A 55 -3.53 19.22 2.31
N ILE A 56 -3.64 19.20 3.63
CA ILE A 56 -4.37 18.15 4.36
C ILE A 56 -5.81 18.06 3.87
N LYS A 57 -6.50 19.20 3.75
CA LYS A 57 -7.90 19.25 3.25
C LYS A 57 -8.02 18.69 1.83
N ASP A 58 -7.06 18.98 0.95
CA ASP A 58 -7.06 18.47 -0.41
C ASP A 58 -6.76 16.97 -0.49
N ILE A 59 -5.87 16.48 0.36
CA ILE A 59 -5.64 15.03 0.52
C ILE A 59 -6.92 14.36 1.00
N GLN A 60 -7.58 14.90 2.00
CA GLN A 60 -8.80 14.34 2.59
C GLN A 60 -10.01 14.33 1.64
N LYS A 61 -10.00 15.08 0.55
CA LYS A 61 -10.99 14.95 -0.55
C LYS A 61 -10.81 13.66 -1.36
N LYS A 62 -9.60 13.10 -1.36
CA LYS A 62 -9.25 11.90 -2.14
C LYS A 62 -9.15 10.67 -1.25
N ARG A 63 -8.58 10.83 -0.07
CA ARG A 63 -8.35 9.76 0.88
C ARG A 63 -8.48 10.26 2.31
N LYS A 64 -9.24 9.52 3.10
CA LYS A 64 -9.34 9.71 4.55
C LYS A 64 -9.22 8.34 5.19
N SER A 65 -8.06 8.03 5.73
CA SER A 65 -7.78 6.75 6.40
C SER A 65 -6.55 6.90 7.28
N ASP A 66 -6.40 5.98 8.22
CA ASP A 66 -5.23 5.85 9.08
C ASP A 66 -4.41 4.65 8.62
N ILE A 67 -3.08 4.79 8.62
CA ILE A 67 -2.17 3.75 8.13
C ILE A 67 -1.04 3.48 9.10
N VAL A 68 -0.52 2.27 9.03
CA VAL A 68 0.75 1.85 9.63
C VAL A 68 1.59 1.20 8.55
N TRP A 69 2.87 1.57 8.46
CA TRP A 69 3.82 0.94 7.57
C TRP A 69 4.50 -0.23 8.27
N MET A 70 4.50 -1.37 7.61
CA MET A 70 5.08 -2.63 8.14
C MET A 70 6.09 -3.19 7.16
N ASN A 71 7.28 -3.56 7.67
CA ASN A 71 8.39 -4.08 6.87
C ASN A 71 8.87 -5.45 7.36
N ASP A 72 8.08 -6.13 8.15
CA ASP A 72 8.48 -7.35 8.84
C ASP A 72 8.51 -8.54 7.91
N THR A 73 9.63 -9.25 7.94
CA THR A 73 9.90 -10.38 7.04
C THR A 73 8.83 -11.48 7.09
N TRP A 74 8.20 -11.69 8.26
CA TRP A 74 7.18 -12.73 8.41
C TRP A 74 5.93 -12.45 7.57
N ILE A 75 5.59 -11.17 7.35
CA ILE A 75 4.48 -10.76 6.48
C ILE A 75 4.81 -11.14 5.03
N TYR A 76 5.98 -10.74 4.55
CA TYR A 76 6.40 -11.02 3.17
C TYR A 76 6.55 -12.52 2.90
N LYS A 77 7.04 -13.30 3.87
CA LYS A 77 7.14 -14.76 3.74
C LYS A 77 5.78 -15.41 3.48
N GLU A 78 4.73 -14.89 4.10
CA GLU A 78 3.38 -15.42 3.89
C GLU A 78 2.79 -14.99 2.56
N ILE A 79 2.93 -13.72 2.16
CA ILE A 79 2.21 -13.18 1.00
C ILE A 79 2.94 -13.39 -0.34
N HIS A 80 4.29 -13.40 -0.36
CA HIS A 80 5.05 -13.54 -1.60
C HIS A 80 4.74 -14.80 -2.41
N PRO A 81 4.52 -15.97 -1.82
CA PRO A 81 4.13 -17.17 -2.57
C PRO A 81 2.88 -16.96 -3.43
N TYR A 82 1.86 -16.27 -2.89
CA TYR A 82 0.64 -15.96 -3.63
C TYR A 82 0.87 -14.96 -4.76
N ILE A 83 1.75 -13.97 -4.55
CA ILE A 83 2.11 -13.01 -5.59
C ILE A 83 2.82 -13.72 -6.76
N HIS A 84 3.76 -14.61 -6.46
CA HIS A 84 4.45 -15.40 -7.47
C HIS A 84 3.47 -16.31 -8.23
N GLU A 85 2.60 -16.98 -7.52
CA GLU A 85 1.59 -17.85 -8.12
C GLU A 85 0.65 -17.07 -9.04
N ALA A 86 0.13 -15.92 -8.57
CA ALA A 86 -0.73 -15.07 -9.39
C ALA A 86 -0.03 -14.57 -10.65
N ASN A 87 1.20 -14.07 -10.50
CA ASN A 87 2.01 -13.56 -11.60
C ASN A 87 2.23 -14.63 -12.70
N GLN A 88 2.48 -15.87 -12.30
CA GLN A 88 2.64 -17.00 -13.19
C GLN A 88 1.29 -17.43 -13.82
N LYS A 89 0.29 -17.73 -12.99
CA LYS A 89 -1.01 -18.27 -13.45
C LYS A 89 -1.82 -17.31 -14.30
N ALA A 90 -1.69 -16.00 -14.04
CA ALA A 90 -2.30 -14.98 -14.87
C ALA A 90 -1.53 -14.70 -16.16
N GLY A 91 -0.34 -15.28 -16.31
CA GLY A 91 0.51 -15.07 -17.48
C GLY A 91 1.16 -13.70 -17.57
N TRP A 92 1.21 -12.96 -16.46
CA TRP A 92 1.84 -11.62 -16.44
C TRP A 92 3.35 -11.71 -16.54
N ASN A 93 3.98 -12.68 -15.87
CA ASN A 93 5.40 -13.02 -15.93
C ASN A 93 6.33 -11.83 -15.70
N PHE A 94 5.95 -10.90 -14.81
CA PHE A 94 6.82 -9.80 -14.42
C PHE A 94 8.02 -10.33 -13.63
N GLU A 95 9.21 -9.93 -14.00
CA GLU A 95 10.41 -10.08 -13.20
C GLU A 95 10.44 -8.93 -12.18
N TRP A 96 10.02 -9.23 -10.94
CA TRP A 96 10.04 -8.25 -9.86
C TRP A 96 11.09 -8.63 -8.82
N ASP A 97 11.78 -7.64 -8.31
CA ASP A 97 12.98 -7.79 -7.48
C ASP A 97 12.87 -7.09 -6.13
N TRP A 98 11.78 -6.36 -5.91
CA TRP A 98 11.61 -5.58 -4.70
C TRP A 98 10.13 -5.36 -4.37
N SER A 99 9.83 -5.35 -3.07
CA SER A 99 8.50 -5.04 -2.54
C SER A 99 8.55 -3.78 -1.70
N GLU A 100 7.57 -2.92 -1.88
CA GLU A 100 7.37 -1.77 -1.01
C GLU A 100 6.91 -2.22 0.39
N SER A 101 7.00 -1.30 1.36
CA SER A 101 6.42 -1.52 2.69
C SER A 101 4.95 -1.88 2.61
N CYS A 102 4.53 -2.89 3.37
CA CYS A 102 3.12 -3.20 3.51
C CYS A 102 2.40 -2.07 4.24
N GLN A 103 1.28 -1.64 3.70
CA GLN A 103 0.45 -0.61 4.29
C GLN A 103 -0.74 -1.27 5.00
N PHE A 104 -0.72 -1.33 6.32
CA PHE A 104 -1.90 -1.67 7.10
C PHE A 104 -2.81 -0.44 7.16
N THR A 105 -4.01 -0.56 6.61
CA THR A 105 -4.94 0.56 6.53
C THR A 105 -6.16 0.29 7.39
N LYS A 106 -6.51 1.27 8.22
CA LYS A 106 -7.75 1.26 8.99
C LYS A 106 -8.70 2.31 8.42
N TYR A 107 -9.92 1.89 8.15
CA TYR A 107 -11.03 2.76 7.80
C TYR A 107 -12.04 2.78 8.94
N GLY A 108 -12.31 3.95 9.50
CA GLY A 108 -13.41 4.20 10.41
C GLY A 108 -14.67 4.65 9.66
N VAL A 109 -15.74 4.89 10.40
CA VAL A 109 -17.01 5.37 9.83
C VAL A 109 -16.78 6.69 9.07
N GLY A 110 -17.24 6.73 7.81
CA GLY A 110 -17.08 7.89 6.93
C GLY A 110 -15.65 8.13 6.42
N GLN A 111 -14.75 7.17 6.61
CA GLN A 111 -13.43 7.18 5.98
C GLN A 111 -13.47 6.45 4.64
N TYR A 112 -12.59 6.83 3.72
CA TYR A 112 -12.60 6.30 2.35
C TYR A 112 -11.27 6.53 1.64
N TYR A 113 -11.12 5.84 0.52
CA TYR A 113 -10.14 6.14 -0.51
C TYR A 113 -10.85 6.10 -1.87
N GLY A 114 -10.80 7.21 -2.59
CA GLY A 114 -11.42 7.31 -3.92
C GLY A 114 -10.71 6.45 -4.97
N TRP A 115 -11.32 6.28 -6.11
CA TRP A 115 -10.75 5.57 -7.25
C TRP A 115 -9.39 6.13 -7.63
N HIS A 116 -8.40 5.27 -7.78
CA HIS A 116 -7.02 5.63 -8.08
C HIS A 116 -6.29 4.49 -8.78
N CYS A 117 -5.15 4.81 -9.37
CA CYS A 117 -4.20 3.81 -9.85
C CYS A 117 -3.02 3.71 -8.87
N ASP A 118 -2.58 2.50 -8.57
CA ASP A 118 -1.43 2.27 -7.70
C ASP A 118 -0.08 2.45 -8.40
N SER A 119 -0.09 2.51 -9.72
CA SER A 119 1.11 2.67 -10.54
C SER A 119 1.18 4.06 -11.17
N TRP A 120 2.38 4.45 -11.58
CA TRP A 120 2.69 5.68 -12.29
C TRP A 120 3.25 5.35 -13.67
N ASP A 121 3.13 6.29 -14.61
CA ASP A 121 3.68 6.13 -15.97
C ASP A 121 5.21 6.18 -16.02
N LYS A 122 5.83 6.71 -14.96
CA LYS A 122 7.28 6.92 -14.89
C LYS A 122 7.86 6.19 -13.68
N PRO A 123 9.10 5.69 -13.82
CA PRO A 123 9.85 5.15 -12.70
C PRO A 123 10.02 6.15 -11.56
N TYR A 124 10.17 5.65 -10.34
CA TYR A 124 10.46 6.49 -9.19
C TYR A 124 11.76 7.27 -9.37
N SER A 125 11.67 8.58 -9.24
CA SER A 125 12.84 9.45 -9.17
C SER A 125 13.08 9.81 -7.71
N ARG A 126 14.20 9.32 -7.16
CA ARG A 126 14.59 9.56 -5.77
C ARG A 126 15.94 10.29 -5.73
N PRO A 127 16.07 11.35 -4.92
CA PRO A 127 17.38 11.93 -4.66
C PRO A 127 18.29 10.90 -3.98
N PRO A 128 19.61 11.02 -4.15
CA PRO A 128 20.55 10.22 -3.36
C PRO A 128 20.35 10.43 -1.86
N LEU A 129 20.66 9.40 -1.09
CA LEU A 129 20.75 9.48 0.36
C LEU A 129 21.95 10.35 0.78
N ALA A 130 22.05 10.69 2.06
CA ALA A 130 23.11 11.52 2.60
C ALA A 130 24.54 10.94 2.37
N ASP A 131 24.65 9.62 2.25
CA ASP A 131 25.87 8.90 1.94
C ASP A 131 26.16 8.79 0.43
N GLY A 132 25.34 9.42 -0.43
CA GLY A 132 25.47 9.39 -1.88
C GLY A 132 24.86 8.15 -2.56
N THR A 133 24.37 7.16 -1.81
CA THR A 133 23.71 5.99 -2.39
C THR A 133 22.31 6.35 -2.91
N ARG A 134 21.81 5.57 -3.87
CA ARG A 134 20.43 5.74 -4.35
C ARG A 134 19.49 4.84 -3.60
N PRO A 135 18.29 5.32 -3.24
CA PRO A 135 17.25 4.48 -2.67
C PRO A 135 16.93 3.29 -3.57
N VAL A 136 16.60 2.15 -2.95
CA VAL A 136 16.37 0.88 -3.64
C VAL A 136 15.24 0.94 -4.68
N ASP A 137 14.27 1.83 -4.48
CA ASP A 137 13.15 2.05 -5.40
C ASP A 137 13.46 3.03 -6.54
N HIS A 138 14.64 3.70 -6.53
CA HIS A 138 15.01 4.61 -7.60
C HIS A 138 15.12 3.88 -8.96
N GLY A 139 14.45 4.41 -9.97
CA GLY A 139 14.40 3.81 -11.30
C GLY A 139 13.43 2.65 -11.46
N LYS A 140 12.79 2.21 -10.38
CA LYS A 140 11.78 1.14 -10.42
C LYS A 140 10.37 1.69 -10.70
N ILE A 141 9.53 0.84 -11.27
CA ILE A 141 8.12 1.11 -11.50
C ILE A 141 7.29 -0.01 -10.88
N ARG A 142 6.21 0.34 -10.19
CA ARG A 142 5.29 -0.64 -9.62
C ARG A 142 4.58 -1.41 -10.73
N LYS A 143 4.68 -2.74 -10.72
CA LYS A 143 4.04 -3.64 -11.69
C LYS A 143 2.90 -4.43 -11.09
N LEU A 144 3.01 -4.82 -9.83
CA LEU A 144 2.01 -5.59 -9.11
C LEU A 144 1.55 -4.79 -7.89
N SER A 145 0.26 -4.82 -7.63
CA SER A 145 -0.36 -4.31 -6.42
C SER A 145 -1.17 -5.41 -5.78
N VAL A 146 -1.11 -5.49 -4.46
CA VAL A 146 -1.79 -6.53 -3.68
C VAL A 146 -2.65 -5.88 -2.63
N THR A 147 -3.91 -6.31 -2.57
CA THR A 147 -4.84 -5.94 -1.51
C THR A 147 -5.26 -7.19 -0.76
N ILE A 148 -5.20 -7.14 0.56
CA ILE A 148 -5.62 -8.21 1.46
C ILE A 148 -6.74 -7.68 2.34
N SER A 149 -7.94 -8.29 2.24
CA SER A 149 -9.03 -8.01 3.16
C SER A 149 -8.75 -8.71 4.49
N LEU A 150 -8.68 -7.93 5.57
CA LEU A 150 -8.45 -8.42 6.93
C LEU A 150 -9.74 -8.36 7.78
N SER A 151 -10.82 -7.80 7.25
CA SER A 151 -12.12 -7.70 7.90
C SER A 151 -13.09 -8.72 7.33
N HIS A 152 -13.98 -9.22 8.19
CA HIS A 152 -15.08 -10.04 7.72
C HIS A 152 -16.05 -9.20 6.87
N PRO A 153 -16.66 -9.76 5.80
CA PRO A 153 -17.56 -9.00 4.93
C PRO A 153 -18.75 -8.34 5.68
N ASP A 154 -19.19 -8.93 6.78
CA ASP A 154 -20.31 -8.41 7.57
C ASP A 154 -19.93 -7.22 8.47
N GLU A 155 -18.64 -6.87 8.56
CA GLU A 155 -18.15 -5.77 9.41
C GLU A 155 -18.19 -4.41 8.72
N TYR A 156 -18.44 -4.36 7.40
CA TYR A 156 -18.43 -3.11 6.64
C TYR A 156 -19.43 -3.12 5.48
N VAL A 157 -19.72 -1.94 4.96
CA VAL A 157 -20.58 -1.74 3.79
C VAL A 157 -19.77 -1.00 2.72
N GLY A 158 -19.78 -1.50 1.51
CA GLY A 158 -19.00 -0.99 0.39
C GLY A 158 -17.72 -1.79 0.15
N GLY A 159 -16.83 -1.27 -0.70
CA GLY A 159 -15.57 -1.91 -1.08
C GLY A 159 -15.34 -1.89 -2.56
#